data_28201714e905e2281f628938a1365517
#
_entry.id   28201714e905e2281f628938a1365517
#
_cell.length_a   1.000
_cell.length_b   1.000
_cell.length_c   1.000
_cell.angle_alpha   90.00
_cell.angle_beta   90.00
_cell.angle_gamma   90.00
#
_symmetry.space_group_name_H-M   'P 1'
#
loop_
_entity.id
_entity.type
_entity.pdbx_description
1 polymer ?
#
loop_
_entity_poly.entity_id
_entity_poly.type
_entity_poly.pdbx_seq_one_letter_code
_entity_poly.pdbx_strand_id
1 'polypeptide(L)'
;MAEKLICVMAVIGFTVTVMPEMMRLSGAVSARRTISREVRRFVPRKGLSARGPFLEMIARLMESSGTDDIFKTPEAFTAISVILCLTSFFLSLRSLGIAPALFAACGALMAPYGWSYLRLSAKRSGVSREGDVLIHELINNYRISSCNMKEAIDLTASGLDEKSFGRGVMMQLARTLNNAVSEIETERALDRLRYSFATAWGSILASNISLALKT
;
A
#
# COMPACT_ATOMS: atom_id res chain seq x y z
N MET A 1 22.44 10.70 33.03
CA MET A 1 22.76 11.48 31.81
C MET A 1 22.91 10.60 30.58
N ALA A 2 23.62 9.47 30.66
CA ALA A 2 23.82 8.54 29.53
C ALA A 2 22.51 8.03 28.93
N GLU A 3 21.54 7.64 29.74
CA GLU A 3 20.22 7.16 29.25
C GLU A 3 19.46 8.21 28.43
N LYS A 4 19.55 9.47 28.83
CA LYS A 4 18.92 10.59 28.08
C LYS A 4 19.61 10.78 26.71
N LEU A 5 20.93 10.58 26.66
CA LEU A 5 21.72 10.69 25.44
C LEU A 5 21.37 9.54 24.46
N ILE A 6 21.23 8.31 24.98
CA ILE A 6 20.86 7.14 24.18
C ILE A 6 19.46 7.31 23.58
N CYS A 7 18.46 7.79 24.34
CA CYS A 7 17.13 8.07 23.82
C CYS A 7 17.13 9.15 22.74
N VAL A 8 17.90 10.24 22.94
CA VAL A 8 18.03 11.29 21.93
C VAL A 8 18.71 10.77 20.66
N MET A 9 19.77 9.99 20.78
CA MET A 9 20.46 9.36 19.64
C MET A 9 19.56 8.35 18.91
N ALA A 10 18.76 7.56 19.63
CA ALA A 10 17.81 6.64 19.01
C ALA A 10 16.72 7.39 18.23
N VAL A 11 16.20 8.49 18.76
CA VAL A 11 15.19 9.33 18.07
C VAL A 11 15.80 10.03 16.86
N ILE A 12 17.03 10.56 16.98
CA ILE A 12 17.75 11.20 15.85
C ILE A 12 18.07 10.12 14.79
N GLY A 13 18.55 8.96 15.19
CA GLY A 13 18.85 7.84 14.26
C GLY A 13 17.60 7.40 13.50
N PHE A 14 16.46 7.30 14.17
CA PHE A 14 15.18 6.95 13.54
C PHE A 14 14.69 8.06 12.59
N THR A 15 14.77 9.33 12.98
CA THR A 15 14.38 10.43 12.10
C THR A 15 15.30 10.58 10.90
N VAL A 16 16.61 10.41 11.06
CA VAL A 16 17.59 10.49 9.96
C VAL A 16 17.46 9.33 8.98
N THR A 17 17.08 8.13 9.43
CA THR A 17 16.87 6.98 8.53
C THR A 17 15.51 6.99 7.84
N VAL A 18 14.46 7.42 8.50
CA VAL A 18 13.08 7.36 7.97
C VAL A 18 12.72 8.60 7.15
N MET A 19 13.22 9.78 7.53
CA MET A 19 12.89 11.03 6.86
C MET A 19 13.38 11.13 5.39
N PRO A 20 14.61 10.71 5.02
CA PRO A 20 15.05 10.73 3.62
C PRO A 20 14.25 9.76 2.74
N GLU A 21 13.87 8.59 3.27
CA GLU A 21 12.99 7.67 2.55
C GLU A 21 11.58 8.25 2.37
N MET A 22 11.05 8.93 3.36
CA MET A 22 9.78 9.66 3.21
C MET A 22 9.88 10.82 2.20
N MET A 23 11.01 11.55 2.16
CA MET A 23 11.25 12.60 1.17
C MET A 23 11.45 12.05 -0.25
N ARG A 24 12.18 10.96 -0.44
CA ARG A 24 12.27 10.25 -1.73
C ARG A 24 10.91 9.85 -2.25
N LEU A 25 10.02 9.46 -1.36
CA LEU A 25 8.67 9.04 -1.68
C LEU A 25 7.74 10.21 -1.99
N SER A 26 7.88 11.34 -1.30
CA SER A 26 7.17 12.56 -1.67
C SER A 26 7.61 13.07 -3.04
N GLY A 27 8.88 12.91 -3.41
CA GLY A 27 9.42 13.18 -4.75
C GLY A 27 8.83 12.24 -5.83
N ALA A 28 8.76 10.95 -5.55
CA ALA A 28 8.13 9.98 -6.44
C ALA A 28 6.61 10.20 -6.58
N VAL A 29 5.95 10.65 -5.53
CA VAL A 29 4.53 11.07 -5.54
C VAL A 29 4.35 12.35 -6.34
N SER A 30 5.30 13.27 -6.30
CA SER A 30 5.30 14.51 -7.10
C SER A 30 5.46 14.22 -8.60
N ALA A 31 6.39 13.36 -9.00
CA ALA A 31 6.54 12.92 -10.39
C ALA A 31 5.29 12.16 -10.91
N ARG A 32 4.62 11.38 -10.03
CA ARG A 32 3.33 10.74 -10.34
C ARG A 32 2.18 11.74 -10.49
N ARG A 33 2.21 12.90 -9.84
CA ARG A 33 1.16 13.92 -9.97
C ARG A 33 1.07 14.48 -11.40
N THR A 34 2.15 14.52 -12.14
CA THR A 34 2.17 15.00 -13.52
C THR A 34 1.54 13.97 -14.48
N ILE A 35 1.88 12.70 -14.33
CA ILE A 35 1.28 11.62 -15.16
C ILE A 35 -0.19 11.39 -14.73
N SER A 36 -0.49 11.47 -13.43
CA SER A 36 -1.85 11.30 -12.90
C SER A 36 -2.80 12.46 -13.25
N ARG A 37 -2.30 13.65 -13.63
CA ARG A 37 -3.15 14.76 -14.10
C ARG A 37 -3.73 14.53 -15.49
N GLU A 38 -3.01 13.87 -16.37
CA GLU A 38 -3.53 13.53 -17.70
C GLU A 38 -4.53 12.37 -17.66
N VAL A 39 -4.27 11.35 -16.84
CA VAL A 39 -5.19 10.23 -16.64
C VAL A 39 -6.44 10.63 -15.85
N ARG A 40 -6.36 11.64 -14.96
CA ARG A 40 -7.51 12.12 -14.17
C ARG A 40 -8.61 12.81 -14.96
N ARG A 41 -8.38 13.19 -16.21
CA ARG A 41 -9.42 13.81 -17.05
C ARG A 41 -10.49 12.82 -17.53
N PHE A 42 -10.27 11.50 -17.40
CA PHE A 42 -11.17 10.47 -17.89
C PHE A 42 -11.92 9.63 -16.85
N VAL A 43 -11.71 9.85 -15.56
CA VAL A 43 -12.40 9.05 -14.53
C VAL A 43 -13.37 9.93 -13.73
N PRO A 44 -14.69 9.78 -13.90
CA PRO A 44 -15.64 10.50 -13.08
C PRO A 44 -15.57 10.01 -11.63
N ARG A 45 -15.17 10.91 -10.73
CA ARG A 45 -15.24 10.72 -9.28
C ARG A 45 -16.69 10.69 -8.82
N LYS A 46 -17.39 9.57 -8.91
CA LYS A 46 -18.66 9.37 -8.21
C LYS A 46 -18.65 8.03 -7.50
N GLY A 47 -18.49 8.09 -6.21
CA GLY A 47 -18.53 6.96 -5.28
C GLY A 47 -17.59 7.20 -4.11
N LEU A 48 -17.72 8.37 -3.44
CA LEU A 48 -17.04 8.55 -2.16
C LEU A 48 -17.62 7.51 -1.19
N SER A 49 -16.79 6.57 -0.77
CA SER A 49 -16.97 5.85 0.47
C SER A 49 -17.28 6.88 1.57
N ALA A 50 -18.19 6.58 2.47
CA ALA A 50 -18.50 7.42 3.64
C ALA A 50 -17.29 7.63 4.57
N ARG A 51 -16.14 7.04 4.24
CA ARG A 51 -14.85 7.19 4.95
C ARG A 51 -14.07 8.37 4.39
N GLY A 52 -13.54 9.19 5.27
CA GLY A 52 -12.71 10.33 4.86
C GLY A 52 -11.48 9.89 4.05
N PRO A 53 -10.89 10.79 3.22
CA PRO A 53 -9.77 10.46 2.32
C PRO A 53 -8.53 9.92 3.06
N PHE A 54 -8.33 10.30 4.30
CA PHE A 54 -7.25 9.83 5.15
C PHE A 54 -7.42 8.35 5.55
N LEU A 55 -8.60 7.95 6.01
CA LEU A 55 -8.90 6.56 6.37
C LEU A 55 -8.85 5.64 5.14
N GLU A 56 -9.25 6.13 3.97
CA GLU A 56 -9.12 5.37 2.73
C GLU A 56 -7.64 5.14 2.35
N MET A 57 -6.78 6.14 2.55
CA MET A 57 -5.34 5.99 2.31
C MET A 57 -4.72 4.96 3.26
N ILE A 58 -5.08 4.98 4.54
CA ILE A 58 -4.64 3.99 5.53
C ILE A 58 -5.16 2.61 5.17
N ALA A 59 -6.43 2.47 4.81
CA ALA A 59 -7.01 1.19 4.39
C ALA A 59 -6.25 0.57 3.20
N ARG A 60 -5.94 1.37 2.19
CA ARG A 60 -5.13 0.93 1.03
C ARG A 60 -3.72 0.49 1.44
N LEU A 61 -3.09 1.23 2.35
CA LEU A 61 -1.76 0.88 2.87
C LEU A 61 -1.80 -0.44 3.64
N MET A 62 -2.77 -0.62 4.53
CA MET A 62 -2.94 -1.84 5.33
C MET A 62 -3.16 -3.06 4.44
N GLU A 63 -4.09 -2.96 3.50
CA GLU A 63 -4.44 -4.02 2.57
C GLU A 63 -3.22 -4.42 1.70
N SER A 64 -2.47 -3.46 1.17
CA SER A 64 -1.30 -3.73 0.33
C SER A 64 -0.08 -4.22 1.11
N SER A 65 0.09 -3.80 2.37
CA SER A 65 1.18 -4.25 3.23
C SER A 65 0.89 -5.62 3.87
N GLY A 66 -0.37 -6.08 3.87
CA GLY A 66 -0.84 -7.27 4.59
C GLY A 66 -0.79 -7.07 6.10
N THR A 67 -1.03 -5.84 6.56
CA THR A 67 -1.19 -5.52 7.98
C THR A 67 -2.65 -5.57 8.43
N ASP A 68 -3.58 -5.82 7.52
CA ASP A 68 -4.98 -6.13 7.77
C ASP A 68 -5.18 -7.40 8.61
N ASP A 69 -4.26 -8.36 8.54
CA ASP A 69 -4.23 -9.52 9.44
C ASP A 69 -4.05 -9.13 10.92
N ILE A 70 -3.32 -8.04 11.18
CA ILE A 70 -3.03 -7.54 12.54
C ILE A 70 -4.08 -6.54 12.98
N PHE A 71 -4.44 -5.62 12.09
CA PHE A 71 -5.41 -4.55 12.32
C PHE A 71 -6.60 -4.75 11.40
N LYS A 72 -7.70 -5.30 11.92
CA LYS A 72 -8.89 -5.63 11.12
C LYS A 72 -9.55 -4.43 10.45
N THR A 73 -9.37 -3.23 11.01
CA THR A 73 -10.00 -2.00 10.50
C THR A 73 -9.03 -0.81 10.52
N PRO A 74 -9.12 0.14 9.59
CA PRO A 74 -8.28 1.34 9.58
C PRO A 74 -8.54 2.23 10.80
N GLU A 75 -9.75 2.17 11.37
CA GLU A 75 -10.10 2.87 12.61
C GLU A 75 -9.32 2.28 13.81
N ALA A 76 -9.18 0.94 13.90
CA ALA A 76 -8.39 0.29 14.94
C ALA A 76 -6.89 0.63 14.80
N PHE A 77 -6.38 0.70 13.57
CA PHE A 77 -5.00 1.12 13.30
C PHE A 77 -4.73 2.54 13.79
N THR A 78 -5.63 3.49 13.49
CA THR A 78 -5.50 4.88 13.96
C THR A 78 -5.65 5.00 15.47
N ALA A 79 -6.58 4.26 16.07
CA ALA A 79 -6.76 4.26 17.52
C ALA A 79 -5.51 3.76 18.25
N ILE A 80 -4.90 2.65 17.78
CA ILE A 80 -3.67 2.12 18.36
C ILE A 80 -2.50 3.10 18.18
N SER A 81 -2.39 3.77 17.03
CA SER A 81 -1.37 4.80 16.80
C SER A 81 -1.51 5.97 17.78
N VAL A 82 -2.75 6.41 18.06
CA VAL A 82 -3.03 7.47 19.04
C VAL A 82 -2.72 7.00 20.46
N ILE A 83 -3.08 5.77 20.84
CA ILE A 83 -2.76 5.19 22.17
C ILE A 83 -1.24 5.11 22.35
N LEU A 84 -0.48 4.65 21.35
CA LEU A 84 0.98 4.63 21.39
C LEU A 84 1.59 6.03 21.53
N CYS A 85 1.02 7.02 20.85
CA CYS A 85 1.42 8.41 20.96
C CYS A 85 1.23 8.93 22.39
N LEU A 86 0.03 8.74 22.96
CA LEU A 86 -0.29 9.21 24.30
C LEU A 86 0.56 8.51 25.39
N THR A 87 0.70 7.19 25.30
CA THR A 87 1.52 6.43 26.27
C THR A 87 2.99 6.85 26.20
N SER A 88 3.54 7.02 24.97
CA SER A 88 4.91 7.51 24.78
C SER A 88 5.10 8.92 25.30
N PHE A 89 4.12 9.81 25.09
CA PHE A 89 4.14 11.18 25.61
C PHE A 89 4.20 11.22 27.13
N PHE A 90 3.28 10.52 27.82
CA PHE A 90 3.21 10.53 29.28
C PHE A 90 4.45 9.90 29.94
N LEU A 91 4.94 8.77 29.38
CA LEU A 91 6.16 8.14 29.88
C LEU A 91 7.37 9.08 29.73
N SER A 92 7.53 9.70 28.58
CA SER A 92 8.65 10.60 28.29
C SER A 92 8.57 11.90 29.06
N LEU A 93 7.36 12.43 29.28
CA LEU A 93 7.13 13.65 30.02
C LEU A 93 7.63 13.52 31.48
N ARG A 94 7.38 12.33 32.09
CA ARG A 94 7.80 12.06 33.48
C ARG A 94 9.32 11.99 33.66
N SER A 95 10.06 11.56 32.61
CA SER A 95 11.50 11.28 32.71
C SER A 95 12.39 12.34 32.05
N LEU A 96 11.94 12.97 30.97
CA LEU A 96 12.78 13.75 30.07
C LEU A 96 12.36 15.22 29.89
N GLY A 97 11.15 15.60 30.33
CA GLY A 97 10.59 16.94 30.12
C GLY A 97 9.79 17.08 28.82
N ILE A 98 9.24 18.26 28.58
CA ILE A 98 8.22 18.50 27.55
C ILE A 98 8.76 18.34 26.12
N ALA A 99 9.92 18.92 25.79
CA ALA A 99 10.44 18.90 24.43
C ALA A 99 10.77 17.46 23.94
N PRO A 100 11.54 16.63 24.68
CA PRO A 100 11.76 15.23 24.26
C PRO A 100 10.48 14.41 24.26
N ALA A 101 9.51 14.70 25.14
CA ALA A 101 8.23 14.00 25.17
C ALA A 101 7.44 14.22 23.87
N LEU A 102 7.43 15.42 23.33
CA LEU A 102 6.79 15.72 22.04
C LEU A 102 7.45 14.96 20.88
N PHE A 103 8.77 14.91 20.82
CA PHE A 103 9.48 14.13 19.80
C PHE A 103 9.17 12.63 19.91
N ALA A 104 9.18 12.07 21.10
CA ALA A 104 8.84 10.67 21.35
C ALA A 104 7.40 10.34 20.92
N ALA A 105 6.46 11.23 21.24
CA ALA A 105 5.06 11.10 20.86
C ALA A 105 4.87 11.13 19.32
N CYS A 106 5.52 12.06 18.63
CA CYS A 106 5.48 12.12 17.16
C CYS A 106 6.08 10.86 16.53
N GLY A 107 7.21 10.37 17.07
CA GLY A 107 7.82 9.11 16.61
C GLY A 107 6.90 7.91 16.80
N ALA A 108 6.27 7.81 17.97
CA ALA A 108 5.32 6.73 18.29
C ALA A 108 4.06 6.77 17.40
N LEU A 109 3.57 7.97 17.06
CA LEU A 109 2.43 8.13 16.15
C LEU A 109 2.78 7.64 14.73
N MET A 110 3.99 7.92 14.27
CA MET A 110 4.44 7.55 12.92
C MET A 110 4.93 6.10 12.80
N ALA A 111 5.26 5.45 13.91
CA ALA A 111 5.85 4.11 13.91
C ALA A 111 4.99 3.04 13.21
N PRO A 112 3.67 2.89 13.47
CA PRO A 112 2.85 1.90 12.80
C PRO A 112 2.74 2.16 11.29
N TYR A 113 2.66 3.43 10.91
CA TYR A 113 2.62 3.84 9.49
C TYR A 113 3.95 3.53 8.79
N GLY A 114 5.07 3.90 9.40
CA GLY A 114 6.41 3.62 8.90
C GLY A 114 6.67 2.13 8.74
N TRP A 115 6.26 1.33 9.74
CA TRP A 115 6.36 -0.13 9.68
C TRP A 115 5.57 -0.73 8.52
N SER A 116 4.30 -0.35 8.36
CA SER A 116 3.46 -0.81 7.26
C SER A 116 4.04 -0.41 5.90
N TYR A 117 4.58 0.81 5.83
CA TYR A 117 5.22 1.32 4.63
C TYR A 117 6.51 0.56 4.28
N LEU A 118 7.39 0.31 5.25
CA LEU A 118 8.62 -0.47 5.05
C LEU A 118 8.30 -1.90 4.58
N ARG A 119 7.29 -2.52 5.20
CA ARG A 119 6.82 -3.85 4.79
C ARG A 119 6.30 -3.85 3.34
N LEU A 120 5.56 -2.84 2.95
CA LEU A 120 5.09 -2.68 1.57
C LEU A 120 6.25 -2.42 0.61
N SER A 121 7.23 -1.59 0.98
CA SER A 121 8.41 -1.31 0.16
C SER A 121 9.25 -2.57 -0.06
N ALA A 122 9.46 -3.37 0.98
CA ALA A 122 10.15 -4.66 0.88
C ALA A 122 9.43 -5.62 -0.08
N LYS A 123 8.11 -5.71 0.01
CA LYS A 123 7.30 -6.52 -0.93
C LYS A 123 7.42 -6.01 -2.37
N ARG A 124 7.36 -4.70 -2.59
CA ARG A 124 7.49 -4.08 -3.92
C ARG A 124 8.85 -4.31 -4.57
N SER A 125 9.92 -4.36 -3.79
CA SER A 125 11.26 -4.65 -4.33
C SER A 125 11.38 -6.08 -4.87
N GLY A 126 10.66 -7.03 -4.28
CA GLY A 126 10.53 -8.40 -4.80
C GLY A 126 9.77 -8.47 -6.12
N VAL A 127 8.69 -7.71 -6.23
CA VAL A 127 7.79 -7.71 -7.41
C VAL A 127 8.49 -7.31 -8.70
N SER A 128 9.46 -6.41 -8.64
CA SER A 128 10.20 -6.02 -9.86
C SER A 128 10.98 -7.18 -10.49
N ARG A 129 11.31 -8.20 -9.70
CA ARG A 129 11.99 -9.42 -10.18
C ARG A 129 10.99 -10.46 -10.69
N GLU A 130 9.80 -10.48 -10.15
CA GLU A 130 8.73 -11.44 -10.47
C GLU A 130 7.84 -10.97 -11.63
N GLY A 131 7.94 -9.68 -12.01
CA GLY A 131 7.05 -9.07 -12.99
C GLY A 131 7.02 -9.75 -14.34
N ASP A 132 8.17 -10.19 -14.80
CA ASP A 132 8.31 -10.92 -16.07
C ASP A 132 7.56 -12.25 -16.04
N VAL A 133 7.74 -13.03 -14.98
CA VAL A 133 7.07 -14.32 -14.79
C VAL A 133 5.55 -14.12 -14.73
N LEU A 134 5.10 -13.14 -13.94
CA LEU A 134 3.68 -12.82 -13.78
C LEU A 134 3.03 -12.43 -15.11
N ILE A 135 3.70 -11.58 -15.90
CA ILE A 135 3.18 -11.14 -17.19
C ILE A 135 3.11 -12.32 -18.19
N HIS A 136 4.15 -13.13 -18.24
CA HIS A 136 4.17 -14.31 -19.12
C HIS A 136 3.07 -15.32 -18.75
N GLU A 137 2.91 -15.61 -17.47
CA GLU A 137 1.85 -16.49 -16.96
C GLU A 137 0.46 -15.93 -17.30
N LEU A 138 0.25 -14.63 -17.10
CA LEU A 138 -1.04 -14.02 -17.41
C LEU A 138 -1.36 -14.07 -18.92
N ILE A 139 -0.39 -13.80 -19.79
CA ILE A 139 -0.58 -13.84 -21.24
C ILE A 139 -0.88 -15.29 -21.67
N ASN A 140 -0.15 -16.26 -21.13
CA ASN A 140 -0.35 -17.67 -21.47
C ASN A 140 -1.76 -18.13 -21.01
N ASN A 141 -2.13 -17.81 -19.79
CA ASN A 141 -3.45 -18.17 -19.25
C ASN A 141 -4.59 -17.44 -19.96
N TYR A 142 -4.37 -16.21 -20.44
CA TYR A 142 -5.34 -15.48 -21.24
C TYR A 142 -5.62 -16.17 -22.60
N ARG A 143 -4.59 -16.75 -23.20
CA ARG A 143 -4.75 -17.57 -24.42
C ARG A 143 -5.48 -18.88 -24.14
N ILE A 144 -5.14 -19.56 -23.05
CA ILE A 144 -5.75 -20.83 -22.65
C ILE A 144 -7.23 -20.65 -22.28
N SER A 145 -7.59 -19.57 -21.62
CA SER A 145 -8.96 -19.23 -21.22
C SER A 145 -9.83 -18.63 -22.35
N SER A 146 -9.42 -18.84 -23.59
CA SER A 146 -10.17 -18.32 -24.77
C SER A 146 -10.44 -16.82 -24.70
N CYS A 147 -9.44 -16.06 -24.24
CA CYS A 147 -9.49 -14.61 -24.04
C CYS A 147 -10.43 -14.15 -22.93
N ASN A 148 -10.77 -15.02 -21.98
CA ASN A 148 -11.51 -14.65 -20.77
C ASN A 148 -10.54 -14.10 -19.71
N MET A 149 -10.51 -12.78 -19.53
CA MET A 149 -9.57 -12.13 -18.62
C MET A 149 -9.81 -12.49 -17.15
N LYS A 150 -11.05 -12.68 -16.70
CA LYS A 150 -11.34 -13.07 -15.31
C LYS A 150 -10.77 -14.44 -14.98
N GLU A 151 -11.00 -15.40 -15.86
CA GLU A 151 -10.50 -16.75 -15.74
C GLU A 151 -8.96 -16.79 -15.85
N ALA A 152 -8.39 -16.02 -16.75
CA ALA A 152 -6.93 -15.87 -16.87
C ALA A 152 -6.27 -15.35 -15.59
N ILE A 153 -6.90 -14.41 -14.91
CA ILE A 153 -6.41 -13.87 -13.64
C ILE A 153 -6.50 -14.95 -12.54
N ASP A 154 -7.58 -15.73 -12.48
CA ASP A 154 -7.75 -16.83 -11.52
C ASP A 154 -6.69 -17.92 -11.74
N LEU A 155 -6.47 -18.33 -12.98
CA LEU A 155 -5.45 -19.33 -13.35
C LEU A 155 -4.05 -18.82 -13.01
N THR A 156 -3.75 -17.56 -13.32
CA THR A 156 -2.45 -16.94 -12.99
C THR A 156 -2.23 -16.88 -11.48
N ALA A 157 -3.24 -16.46 -10.72
CA ALA A 157 -3.16 -16.43 -9.27
C ALA A 157 -2.90 -17.81 -8.67
N SER A 158 -3.45 -18.87 -9.28
CA SER A 158 -3.28 -20.26 -8.84
C SER A 158 -1.92 -20.84 -9.23
N GLY A 159 -1.38 -20.46 -10.39
CA GLY A 159 -0.12 -20.98 -10.94
C GLY A 159 1.14 -20.35 -10.33
N LEU A 160 1.05 -19.15 -9.76
CA LEU A 160 2.20 -18.49 -9.14
C LEU A 160 2.60 -19.15 -7.81
N ASP A 161 3.90 -19.06 -7.48
CA ASP A 161 4.46 -19.58 -6.22
C ASP A 161 3.72 -18.99 -5.00
N GLU A 162 3.48 -19.82 -3.98
CA GLU A 162 2.79 -19.42 -2.74
C GLU A 162 3.46 -18.26 -2.01
N LYS A 163 4.77 -18.14 -2.12
CA LYS A 163 5.57 -17.09 -1.49
C LYS A 163 5.64 -15.81 -2.32
N SER A 164 5.17 -15.86 -3.58
CA SER A 164 5.17 -14.70 -4.47
C SER A 164 4.20 -13.62 -3.98
N PHE A 165 4.69 -12.39 -3.90
CA PHE A 165 3.82 -11.24 -3.65
C PHE A 165 2.80 -11.06 -4.77
N GLY A 166 3.21 -11.31 -6.02
CA GLY A 166 2.36 -11.24 -7.20
C GLY A 166 1.13 -12.14 -7.09
N ARG A 167 1.28 -13.37 -6.54
CA ARG A 167 0.16 -14.28 -6.30
C ARG A 167 -0.89 -13.66 -5.37
N GLY A 168 -0.46 -13.09 -4.24
CA GLY A 168 -1.39 -12.47 -3.29
C GLY A 168 -2.20 -11.35 -3.92
N VAL A 169 -1.54 -10.50 -4.69
CA VAL A 169 -2.18 -9.37 -5.39
C VAL A 169 -3.13 -9.84 -6.48
N MET A 170 -2.74 -10.84 -7.28
CA MET A 170 -3.59 -11.42 -8.33
C MET A 170 -4.79 -12.16 -7.75
N MET A 171 -4.62 -12.91 -6.66
CA MET A 171 -5.72 -13.59 -5.97
C MET A 171 -6.74 -12.58 -5.39
N GLN A 172 -6.26 -11.47 -4.85
CA GLN A 172 -7.13 -10.40 -4.37
C GLN A 172 -7.88 -9.73 -5.53
N LEU A 173 -7.19 -9.48 -6.66
CA LEU A 173 -7.82 -8.96 -7.87
C LEU A 173 -8.90 -9.92 -8.38
N ALA A 174 -8.60 -11.22 -8.51
CA ALA A 174 -9.53 -12.25 -8.93
C ALA A 174 -10.79 -12.26 -8.06
N ARG A 175 -10.64 -12.33 -6.74
CA ARG A 175 -11.77 -12.29 -5.79
C ARG A 175 -12.62 -11.04 -5.95
N THR A 176 -11.97 -9.89 -6.12
CA THR A 176 -12.70 -8.62 -6.27
C THR A 176 -13.43 -8.55 -7.60
N LEU A 177 -12.82 -9.01 -8.70
CA LEU A 177 -13.45 -9.03 -10.03
C LEU A 177 -14.60 -10.04 -10.12
N ASN A 178 -14.49 -11.18 -9.44
CA ASN A 178 -15.55 -12.19 -9.40
C ASN A 178 -16.76 -11.72 -8.59
N ASN A 179 -16.54 -10.87 -7.58
CA ASN A 179 -17.60 -10.30 -6.74
C ASN A 179 -18.09 -8.92 -7.22
N ALA A 180 -17.40 -8.30 -8.20
CA ALA A 180 -17.74 -6.98 -8.68
C ALA A 180 -19.05 -7.02 -9.48
N VAL A 181 -20.05 -6.27 -9.03
CA VAL A 181 -21.35 -6.11 -9.67
C VAL A 181 -21.36 -4.88 -10.59
N SER A 182 -20.42 -3.93 -10.36
CA SER A 182 -20.38 -2.67 -11.10
C SER A 182 -19.01 -2.37 -11.71
N GLU A 183 -19.01 -1.58 -12.79
CA GLU A 183 -17.78 -1.09 -13.42
C GLU A 183 -16.91 -0.28 -12.43
N ILE A 184 -17.55 0.44 -11.51
CA ILE A 184 -16.88 1.23 -10.48
C ILE A 184 -16.06 0.34 -9.54
N GLU A 185 -16.59 -0.84 -9.18
CA GLU A 185 -15.88 -1.80 -8.34
C GLU A 185 -14.70 -2.43 -9.08
N THR A 186 -14.88 -2.72 -10.37
CA THR A 186 -13.80 -3.19 -11.25
C THR A 186 -12.67 -2.17 -11.33
N GLU A 187 -12.96 -0.90 -11.57
CA GLU A 187 -11.94 0.16 -11.61
C GLU A 187 -11.24 0.35 -10.25
N ARG A 188 -11.96 0.22 -9.14
CA ARG A 188 -11.36 0.23 -7.80
C ARG A 188 -10.41 -0.94 -7.58
N ALA A 189 -10.76 -2.13 -8.06
CA ALA A 189 -9.88 -3.30 -7.98
C ALA A 189 -8.58 -3.08 -8.77
N LEU A 190 -8.69 -2.51 -9.96
CA LEU A 190 -7.55 -2.16 -10.81
C LEU A 190 -6.69 -1.03 -10.21
N ASP A 191 -7.29 -0.05 -9.55
CA ASP A 191 -6.55 0.99 -8.82
C ASP A 191 -5.77 0.43 -7.63
N ARG A 192 -6.32 -0.57 -6.94
CA ARG A 192 -5.60 -1.31 -5.89
C ARG A 192 -4.42 -2.08 -6.47
N LEU A 193 -4.59 -2.74 -7.62
CA LEU A 193 -3.51 -3.41 -8.34
C LEU A 193 -2.38 -2.42 -8.67
N ARG A 194 -2.70 -1.27 -9.25
CA ARG A 194 -1.74 -0.19 -9.56
C ARG A 194 -0.99 0.28 -8.31
N TYR A 195 -1.72 0.44 -7.20
CA TYR A 195 -1.13 0.86 -5.93
C TYR A 195 -0.21 -0.22 -5.34
N SER A 196 -0.61 -1.48 -5.39
CA SER A 196 0.17 -2.60 -4.84
C SER A 196 1.49 -2.79 -5.56
N PHE A 197 1.49 -2.80 -6.87
CA PHE A 197 2.72 -2.93 -7.66
C PHE A 197 3.55 -1.65 -7.66
N ALA A 198 2.91 -0.49 -7.75
CA ALA A 198 3.54 0.84 -7.75
C ALA A 198 4.69 1.02 -8.78
N THR A 199 4.68 0.25 -9.85
CA THR A 199 5.67 0.26 -10.94
C THR A 199 5.03 0.75 -12.25
N ALA A 200 5.85 1.18 -13.20
CA ALA A 200 5.37 1.58 -14.52
C ALA A 200 4.68 0.40 -15.25
N TRP A 201 5.30 -0.78 -15.21
CA TRP A 201 4.73 -1.98 -15.83
C TRP A 201 3.41 -2.42 -15.16
N GLY A 202 3.29 -2.29 -13.83
CA GLY A 202 2.05 -2.59 -13.11
C GLY A 202 0.90 -1.67 -13.52
N SER A 203 1.18 -0.41 -13.83
CA SER A 203 0.18 0.53 -14.35
C SER A 203 -0.26 0.15 -15.77
N ILE A 204 0.68 -0.25 -16.63
CA ILE A 204 0.40 -0.73 -18.00
C ILE A 204 -0.41 -2.03 -17.94
N LEU A 205 -0.01 -2.97 -17.08
CA LEU A 205 -0.72 -4.23 -16.88
C LEU A 205 -2.18 -3.98 -16.47
N ALA A 206 -2.41 -3.12 -15.47
CA ALA A 206 -3.77 -2.78 -15.02
C ALA A 206 -4.61 -2.13 -16.13
N SER A 207 -3.99 -1.30 -16.99
CA SER A 207 -4.68 -0.68 -18.13
C SER A 207 -5.05 -1.72 -19.20
N ASN A 208 -4.17 -2.66 -19.49
CA ASN A 208 -4.44 -3.75 -20.43
C ASN A 208 -5.53 -4.70 -19.91
N ILE A 209 -5.51 -5.03 -18.60
CA ILE A 209 -6.58 -5.80 -17.97
C ILE A 209 -7.91 -5.05 -18.07
N SER A 210 -7.92 -3.73 -17.77
CA SER A 210 -9.14 -2.91 -17.91
C SER A 210 -9.71 -2.94 -19.33
N LEU A 211 -8.84 -2.85 -20.33
CA LEU A 211 -9.26 -2.94 -21.74
C LEU A 211 -9.84 -4.32 -22.08
N ALA A 212 -9.16 -5.38 -21.68
CA ALA A 212 -9.60 -6.75 -21.96
C ALA A 212 -10.87 -7.17 -21.20
N LEU A 213 -11.22 -6.50 -20.10
CA LEU A 213 -12.48 -6.71 -19.38
C LEU A 213 -13.68 -6.01 -20.05
N LYS A 214 -13.42 -5.06 -20.96
CA LYS A 214 -14.45 -4.29 -21.70
C LYS A 214 -14.73 -4.85 -23.09
N THR A 215 -13.88 -5.73 -23.56
CA THR A 215 -14.05 -6.44 -24.84
C THR A 215 -14.73 -7.78 -24.65
#